data_d640969dbe2195187268b1995c5855d4
#
_entry.id   d640969dbe2195187268b1995c5855d4
#
_cell.length_a   1.000
_cell.length_b   1.000
_cell.length_c   1.000
_cell.angle_alpha   90.00
_cell.angle_beta   90.00
_cell.angle_gamma   90.00
#
_symmetry.space_group_name_H-M   'P 1'
#
loop_
_entity.id
_entity.type
_entity.pdbx_description
1 polymer ?
#
loop_
_entity_poly.entity_id
_entity_poly.type
_entity_poly.pdbx_seq_one_letter_code
_entity_poly.pdbx_strand_id
1 'polypeptide(L)'
;MSRSKPAPAITDRLRRAARAALTEFRAGPAPMPRASAPTAPPTTPPPATSEARVEVGAASLESTVGDDVTAAHSPVPTLDLTVAVAASPRLSGLLAPEWAQRPLDRRTWREDLTGVDLIVLEGVDGFVPGWGEGQALVEMLGVAKAAAVPTVLWVTDDVTPGDWAGAVTAVGAGSSLTLEALAAAGRTVERWYPAAQPRTCGLARDDATTTRRSGALVIVDSLSRLGDDSPLRLVEDALAPIPRAQTRLVRRPGKSSIVTLPGGLGERLAGHDAPGDAAVLLDLSVTSPAAAWTTVSAAAAQTPVVGIDASADLPPEIDALIPRVGDSRSLRSEIVARVNQSELVAREGLRLQRAVLAGHTGAHRARALAAAAGLAVPAITPASISAVVPTNRTHELDNVFANLGRQDHPAVELVLVLHGLDTDDADLRRRAAEAGVQDVQIVHADASLTLGACMNLGVDAAGGQYIAKMDDDNIYGPAYLSDLLAAFAYTDAGIVGKWAHYVWLRSSGAVVLRYPDSEHRYERRIQGGSMLFAGDVARQVRFSDIPRAVDSDILDRSMEQGVRVYSGDRYNYVSVRGDDRLSHTWTVSDSTFLTATGRLLFYGDPTTHVSL
;
A
#
# COMPACT_ATOMS: atom_id res chain seq x y z
N MET A 1 65.18 45.61 4.19
CA MET A 1 63.99 45.44 5.02
C MET A 1 62.73 45.32 4.12
N SER A 2 62.37 44.14 3.74
CA SER A 2 61.19 43.86 2.88
C SER A 2 60.01 43.46 3.78
N ARG A 3 58.92 44.23 3.76
CA ARG A 3 57.69 43.93 4.49
C ARG A 3 56.84 42.96 3.67
N SER A 4 56.69 41.73 4.19
CA SER A 4 55.76 40.75 3.64
C SER A 4 54.31 41.17 3.96
N LYS A 5 53.45 41.15 2.93
CA LYS A 5 51.99 41.33 3.08
C LYS A 5 51.37 40.12 3.75
N PRO A 6 50.42 40.30 4.66
CA PRO A 6 49.72 39.16 5.29
C PRO A 6 48.78 38.46 4.28
N ALA A 7 48.67 37.14 4.38
CA ALA A 7 47.77 36.32 3.57
C ALA A 7 46.30 36.62 3.95
N PRO A 8 45.36 36.64 2.97
CA PRO A 8 43.95 36.92 3.26
C PRO A 8 43.32 35.80 4.07
N ALA A 9 42.48 36.19 5.04
CA ALA A 9 41.82 35.30 5.98
C ALA A 9 40.94 34.27 5.26
N ILE A 10 40.82 33.07 5.85
CA ILE A 10 40.05 31.91 5.34
C ILE A 10 38.59 32.29 4.98
N THR A 11 38.00 33.23 5.73
CA THR A 11 36.66 33.79 5.48
C THR A 11 36.49 34.48 4.11
N ASP A 12 37.54 35.11 3.58
CA ASP A 12 37.48 35.78 2.25
C ASP A 12 37.62 34.79 1.09
N ARG A 13 38.27 33.66 1.30
CA ARG A 13 38.30 32.56 0.31
C ARG A 13 36.96 31.86 0.21
N LEU A 14 36.28 31.61 1.32
CA LEU A 14 34.95 31.01 1.34
C LEU A 14 33.87 31.92 0.73
N ARG A 15 33.94 33.24 0.98
CA ARG A 15 33.03 34.19 0.35
C ARG A 15 33.24 34.33 -1.16
N ARG A 16 34.46 34.20 -1.66
CA ARG A 16 34.75 34.20 -3.11
C ARG A 16 34.27 32.90 -3.77
N ALA A 17 34.48 31.74 -3.13
CA ALA A 17 34.00 30.45 -3.63
C ALA A 17 32.46 30.41 -3.69
N ALA A 18 31.79 30.92 -2.66
CA ALA A 18 30.30 31.00 -2.64
C ALA A 18 29.77 31.97 -3.72
N ARG A 19 30.44 33.08 -4.00
CA ARG A 19 30.03 33.97 -5.09
C ARG A 19 30.29 33.38 -6.48
N ALA A 20 31.37 32.62 -6.68
CA ALA A 20 31.64 31.92 -7.93
C ALA A 20 30.59 30.85 -8.21
N ALA A 21 30.24 30.03 -7.20
CA ALA A 21 29.18 29.02 -7.32
C ALA A 21 27.79 29.62 -7.62
N LEU A 22 27.46 30.78 -7.03
CA LEU A 22 26.21 31.50 -7.33
C LEU A 22 26.20 32.12 -8.76
N THR A 23 27.35 32.43 -9.32
CA THR A 23 27.45 32.97 -10.69
C THR A 23 27.36 31.85 -11.72
N GLU A 24 27.92 30.67 -11.46
CA GLU A 24 27.74 29.48 -12.29
C GLU A 24 26.29 28.94 -12.25
N PHE A 25 25.61 29.04 -11.13
CA PHE A 25 24.20 28.65 -11.03
C PHE A 25 23.24 29.61 -11.78
N ARG A 26 23.68 30.85 -12.05
CA ARG A 26 22.91 31.82 -12.83
C ARG A 26 23.20 31.77 -14.33
N ALA A 27 24.32 31.20 -14.76
CA ALA A 27 24.63 30.95 -16.15
C ALA A 27 24.12 29.58 -16.56
N GLY A 28 22.88 29.50 -17.00
CA GLY A 28 22.33 28.27 -17.62
C GLY A 28 23.17 27.87 -18.84
N PRO A 29 23.09 26.61 -19.30
CA PRO A 29 23.91 26.11 -20.40
C PRO A 29 23.72 26.96 -21.67
N ALA A 30 24.82 27.23 -22.37
CA ALA A 30 24.85 28.03 -23.60
C ALA A 30 23.90 27.41 -24.65
N PRO A 31 23.12 28.25 -25.38
CA PRO A 31 22.18 27.74 -26.38
C PRO A 31 22.94 27.17 -27.59
N MET A 32 22.55 25.94 -27.97
CA MET A 32 22.96 25.34 -29.24
C MET A 32 22.47 26.17 -30.44
N PRO A 33 23.19 26.24 -31.55
CA PRO A 33 22.77 27.03 -32.73
C PRO A 33 21.47 26.46 -33.33
N ARG A 34 20.46 27.31 -33.47
CA ARG A 34 19.19 27.01 -34.11
C ARG A 34 19.34 26.90 -35.61
N ALA A 35 18.84 25.81 -36.17
CA ALA A 35 18.53 25.70 -37.59
C ALA A 35 17.36 26.63 -37.94
N SER A 36 17.48 27.37 -39.01
CA SER A 36 16.49 28.33 -39.51
C SER A 36 15.19 27.61 -39.92
N ALA A 37 14.07 27.97 -39.30
CA ALA A 37 12.74 27.55 -39.70
C ALA A 37 12.07 28.57 -40.63
N PRO A 38 11.18 28.14 -41.53
CA PRO A 38 10.51 29.02 -42.48
C PRO A 38 9.47 29.93 -41.82
N THR A 39 9.36 31.14 -42.31
CA THR A 39 8.43 32.21 -41.93
C THR A 39 6.96 31.78 -42.08
N ALA A 40 6.20 31.87 -41.00
CA ALA A 40 4.75 31.71 -41.00
C ALA A 40 4.01 33.05 -41.19
N PRO A 41 2.80 33.05 -41.77
CA PRO A 41 2.01 34.26 -42.03
C PRO A 41 1.40 34.85 -40.74
N PRO A 42 0.92 36.11 -40.76
CA PRO A 42 0.52 36.83 -39.55
C PRO A 42 -0.77 36.26 -38.93
N THR A 43 -0.73 36.01 -37.63
CA THR A 43 -1.85 35.53 -36.81
C THR A 43 -2.73 36.69 -36.34
N THR A 44 -4.02 36.58 -36.62
CA THR A 44 -5.12 37.32 -35.97
C THR A 44 -5.16 37.04 -34.46
N PRO A 45 -5.54 37.99 -33.59
CA PRO A 45 -5.66 37.76 -32.16
C PRO A 45 -6.80 36.77 -31.84
N PRO A 46 -6.63 35.94 -30.80
CA PRO A 46 -7.66 34.97 -30.45
C PRO A 46 -8.88 35.65 -29.82
N PRO A 47 -10.10 35.11 -30.07
CA PRO A 47 -11.32 35.56 -29.42
C PRO A 47 -11.31 35.16 -27.95
N ALA A 48 -12.05 35.94 -27.13
CA ALA A 48 -12.21 35.80 -25.70
C ALA A 48 -12.64 34.38 -25.28
N THR A 49 -12.03 33.92 -24.20
CA THR A 49 -12.37 32.80 -23.33
C THR A 49 -13.63 31.99 -23.70
N SER A 50 -13.43 30.88 -24.40
CA SER A 50 -14.45 29.86 -24.55
C SER A 50 -14.37 28.88 -23.38
N GLU A 51 -15.47 28.70 -22.67
CA GLU A 51 -15.66 27.59 -21.74
C GLU A 51 -15.51 26.27 -22.52
N ALA A 52 -14.46 25.52 -22.22
CA ALA A 52 -14.28 24.20 -22.84
C ALA A 52 -15.27 23.21 -22.19
N ARG A 53 -16.29 22.81 -22.93
CA ARG A 53 -17.13 21.65 -22.58
C ARG A 53 -16.35 20.39 -22.88
N VAL A 54 -15.91 19.69 -21.86
CA VAL A 54 -15.32 18.36 -21.99
C VAL A 54 -16.43 17.33 -21.78
N GLU A 55 -16.89 16.72 -22.85
CA GLU A 55 -17.69 15.51 -22.77
C GLU A 55 -16.77 14.35 -22.40
N VAL A 56 -16.75 13.98 -21.12
CA VAL A 56 -16.00 12.83 -20.64
C VAL A 56 -16.92 11.62 -20.76
N GLY A 57 -16.70 10.79 -21.78
CA GLY A 57 -17.43 9.55 -21.97
C GLY A 57 -17.43 8.68 -20.72
N ALA A 58 -18.52 7.98 -20.48
CA ALA A 58 -18.65 6.99 -19.41
C ALA A 58 -17.76 5.77 -19.73
N ALA A 59 -16.45 5.92 -19.55
CA ALA A 59 -15.61 4.75 -19.36
C ALA A 59 -15.88 4.27 -17.94
N SER A 60 -16.52 3.13 -17.79
CA SER A 60 -16.52 2.37 -16.57
C SER A 60 -15.08 2.35 -16.04
N LEU A 61 -14.89 2.71 -14.78
CA LEU A 61 -13.93 2.00 -13.96
C LEU A 61 -14.54 0.58 -13.78
N GLU A 62 -14.77 -0.11 -14.89
CA GLU A 62 -14.49 -1.52 -14.87
C GLU A 62 -13.04 -1.54 -14.51
N SER A 63 -12.75 -1.70 -13.20
CA SER A 63 -11.64 -2.51 -12.79
C SER A 63 -11.60 -3.55 -13.90
N THR A 64 -10.59 -3.53 -14.74
CA THR A 64 -10.09 -4.76 -15.28
C THR A 64 -9.88 -5.55 -14.00
N VAL A 65 -10.90 -6.34 -13.66
CA VAL A 65 -10.78 -7.44 -12.73
C VAL A 65 -9.72 -8.28 -13.40
N GLY A 66 -8.47 -7.95 -13.08
CA GLY A 66 -7.36 -8.85 -13.31
C GLY A 66 -7.83 -10.13 -12.65
N ASP A 67 -7.66 -11.23 -13.35
CA ASP A 67 -8.09 -12.57 -12.99
C ASP A 67 -8.13 -12.73 -11.49
N ASP A 68 -9.26 -13.19 -10.98
CA ASP A 68 -9.65 -13.31 -9.59
C ASP A 68 -8.45 -13.79 -8.75
N VAL A 69 -7.71 -12.85 -8.13
CA VAL A 69 -6.54 -13.16 -7.32
C VAL A 69 -7.07 -13.87 -6.10
N THR A 70 -7.18 -15.20 -6.20
CA THR A 70 -7.52 -16.04 -5.08
C THR A 70 -6.35 -15.94 -4.10
N ALA A 71 -6.49 -15.11 -3.06
CA ALA A 71 -5.49 -15.01 -2.00
C ALA A 71 -5.56 -16.29 -1.14
N ALA A 72 -5.10 -17.39 -1.72
CA ALA A 72 -5.10 -18.71 -1.08
C ALA A 72 -4.37 -18.71 0.28
N HIS A 73 -3.44 -17.77 0.44
CA HIS A 73 -2.63 -17.61 1.65
C HIS A 73 -2.92 -16.28 2.38
N SER A 74 -4.13 -15.72 2.26
CA SER A 74 -4.50 -14.49 2.97
C SER A 74 -4.40 -14.67 4.50
N PRO A 75 -3.79 -13.71 5.23
CA PRO A 75 -3.75 -13.76 6.70
C PRO A 75 -5.13 -13.57 7.35
N VAL A 76 -6.12 -13.09 6.59
CA VAL A 76 -7.50 -12.91 7.06
C VAL A 76 -8.40 -13.93 6.37
N PRO A 77 -8.97 -14.88 7.10
CA PRO A 77 -9.85 -15.88 6.52
C PRO A 77 -11.18 -15.27 6.06
N THR A 78 -11.76 -15.82 5.01
CA THR A 78 -13.12 -15.50 4.56
C THR A 78 -14.16 -15.91 5.60
N LEU A 79 -15.32 -15.24 5.60
CA LEU A 79 -16.45 -15.61 6.44
C LEU A 79 -17.24 -16.76 5.79
N ASP A 80 -17.60 -17.74 6.59
CA ASP A 80 -18.50 -18.83 6.16
C ASP A 80 -19.97 -18.36 6.22
N LEU A 81 -20.30 -17.42 5.32
CA LEU A 81 -21.64 -16.84 5.18
C LEU A 81 -22.04 -16.79 3.70
N THR A 82 -23.30 -17.04 3.44
CA THR A 82 -23.93 -16.77 2.14
C THR A 82 -24.66 -15.42 2.21
N VAL A 83 -24.21 -14.44 1.43
CA VAL A 83 -24.71 -13.06 1.50
C VAL A 83 -25.33 -12.62 0.18
N ALA A 84 -26.58 -12.17 0.23
CA ALA A 84 -27.25 -11.57 -0.90
C ALA A 84 -26.99 -10.06 -0.94
N VAL A 85 -26.48 -9.53 -2.04
CA VAL A 85 -26.00 -8.13 -2.14
C VAL A 85 -26.72 -7.38 -3.26
N ALA A 86 -27.37 -6.28 -2.90
CA ALA A 86 -27.89 -5.28 -3.87
C ALA A 86 -27.07 -3.99 -3.70
N ALA A 87 -26.06 -3.81 -4.53
CA ALA A 87 -25.09 -2.73 -4.41
C ALA A 87 -24.50 -2.32 -5.77
N SER A 88 -23.80 -1.20 -5.78
CA SER A 88 -22.97 -0.78 -6.90
C SER A 88 -21.83 -1.77 -7.16
N PRO A 89 -21.25 -1.81 -8.35
CA PRO A 89 -20.08 -2.65 -8.63
C PRO A 89 -18.93 -2.42 -7.65
N ARG A 90 -18.71 -1.18 -7.20
CA ARG A 90 -17.69 -0.84 -6.22
C ARG A 90 -17.87 -1.57 -4.90
N LEU A 91 -19.07 -1.46 -4.29
CA LEU A 91 -19.32 -2.09 -2.99
C LEU A 91 -19.46 -3.60 -3.13
N SER A 92 -20.06 -4.07 -4.20
CA SER A 92 -20.14 -5.50 -4.51
C SER A 92 -18.74 -6.11 -4.66
N GLY A 93 -17.85 -5.47 -5.42
CA GLY A 93 -16.45 -5.92 -5.57
C GLY A 93 -15.62 -5.81 -4.30
N LEU A 94 -15.87 -4.83 -3.43
CA LEU A 94 -15.24 -4.72 -2.13
C LEU A 94 -15.52 -5.94 -1.24
N LEU A 95 -16.76 -6.43 -1.25
CA LEU A 95 -17.24 -7.45 -0.32
C LEU A 95 -17.17 -8.87 -0.89
N ALA A 96 -17.19 -9.04 -2.20
CA ALA A 96 -17.23 -10.35 -2.85
C ALA A 96 -16.15 -11.35 -2.39
N PRO A 97 -14.89 -10.93 -2.11
CA PRO A 97 -13.86 -11.84 -1.65
C PRO A 97 -14.02 -12.31 -0.19
N GLU A 98 -14.94 -11.73 0.57
CA GLU A 98 -15.01 -11.91 2.02
C GLU A 98 -15.99 -13.00 2.47
N TRP A 99 -16.89 -13.46 1.56
CA TRP A 99 -17.93 -14.45 1.82
C TRP A 99 -18.49 -15.05 0.50
N ALA A 100 -19.38 -16.04 0.59
CA ALA A 100 -20.12 -16.52 -0.58
C ALA A 100 -21.17 -15.49 -1.00
N GLN A 101 -20.85 -14.66 -1.99
CA GLN A 101 -21.71 -13.54 -2.41
C GLN A 101 -22.64 -13.94 -3.56
N ARG A 102 -23.92 -13.55 -3.45
CA ARG A 102 -24.92 -13.68 -4.51
C ARG A 102 -25.48 -12.30 -4.87
N PRO A 103 -25.69 -11.98 -6.15
CA PRO A 103 -26.42 -10.77 -6.52
C PRO A 103 -27.88 -10.86 -6.07
N LEU A 104 -28.43 -9.77 -5.56
CA LEU A 104 -29.85 -9.67 -5.20
C LEU A 104 -30.56 -8.82 -6.26
N ASP A 105 -31.17 -9.46 -7.25
CA ASP A 105 -31.85 -8.80 -8.34
C ASP A 105 -33.35 -8.62 -8.06
N ARG A 106 -33.89 -7.47 -8.46
CA ARG A 106 -35.32 -7.13 -8.26
C ARG A 106 -36.30 -8.12 -8.89
N ARG A 107 -35.90 -8.87 -9.91
CA ARG A 107 -36.75 -9.81 -10.64
C ARG A 107 -36.72 -11.21 -10.06
N THR A 108 -35.56 -11.63 -9.53
CA THR A 108 -35.29 -12.99 -9.07
C THR A 108 -35.17 -13.12 -7.54
N TRP A 109 -35.29 -12.04 -6.80
CA TRP A 109 -34.98 -11.98 -5.36
C TRP A 109 -35.65 -13.09 -4.50
N ARG A 110 -36.84 -13.60 -4.90
CA ARG A 110 -37.50 -14.67 -4.18
C ARG A 110 -36.73 -15.99 -4.21
N GLU A 111 -36.01 -16.23 -5.30
CA GLU A 111 -35.12 -17.39 -5.48
C GLU A 111 -33.76 -17.12 -4.82
N ASP A 112 -33.27 -15.89 -4.93
CA ASP A 112 -31.98 -15.45 -4.42
C ASP A 112 -31.87 -15.51 -2.88
N LEU A 113 -33.00 -15.40 -2.17
CA LEU A 113 -33.05 -15.43 -0.70
C LEU A 113 -32.95 -16.85 -0.09
N THR A 114 -32.99 -17.91 -0.89
CA THR A 114 -32.91 -19.27 -0.36
C THR A 114 -31.52 -19.59 0.18
N GLY A 115 -31.43 -19.93 1.47
CA GLY A 115 -30.15 -20.27 2.14
C GLY A 115 -29.20 -19.06 2.28
N VAL A 116 -29.74 -17.85 2.41
CA VAL A 116 -29.00 -16.60 2.66
C VAL A 116 -28.96 -16.34 4.16
N ASP A 117 -27.77 -16.03 4.67
CA ASP A 117 -27.54 -15.69 6.08
C ASP A 117 -27.68 -14.19 6.35
N LEU A 118 -27.40 -13.35 5.34
CA LEU A 118 -27.38 -11.89 5.44
C LEU A 118 -27.76 -11.24 4.11
N ILE A 119 -28.53 -10.16 4.17
CA ILE A 119 -28.78 -9.27 3.04
C ILE A 119 -28.02 -7.96 3.26
N VAL A 120 -27.22 -7.53 2.27
CA VAL A 120 -26.54 -6.23 2.25
C VAL A 120 -27.11 -5.37 1.14
N LEU A 121 -27.58 -4.20 1.53
CA LEU A 121 -28.10 -3.17 0.62
C LEU A 121 -27.16 -1.95 0.65
N GLU A 122 -26.86 -1.39 -0.51
CA GLU A 122 -26.19 -0.09 -0.60
C GLU A 122 -27.22 1.02 -0.82
N GLY A 123 -27.12 2.09 -0.05
CA GLY A 123 -27.87 3.35 -0.29
C GLY A 123 -27.02 4.31 -1.11
N VAL A 124 -27.46 4.64 -2.32
CA VAL A 124 -26.83 5.61 -3.22
C VAL A 124 -27.90 6.50 -3.83
N ASP A 125 -27.74 7.82 -3.78
CA ASP A 125 -28.72 8.81 -4.26
C ASP A 125 -30.11 8.63 -3.62
N GLY A 126 -30.19 8.09 -2.37
CA GLY A 126 -31.42 7.77 -1.68
C GLY A 126 -32.07 6.43 -2.03
N PHE A 127 -31.49 5.66 -2.96
CA PHE A 127 -32.05 4.41 -3.49
C PHE A 127 -31.11 3.22 -3.28
N VAL A 128 -31.64 2.01 -3.50
CA VAL A 128 -30.82 0.80 -3.64
C VAL A 128 -30.56 0.57 -5.13
N PRO A 129 -29.28 0.40 -5.56
CA PRO A 129 -28.93 0.16 -6.95
C PRO A 129 -29.74 -1.00 -7.59
N GLY A 130 -30.35 -0.76 -8.74
CA GLY A 130 -31.20 -1.74 -9.44
C GLY A 130 -32.62 -1.91 -8.91
N TRP A 131 -32.95 -1.37 -7.71
CA TRP A 131 -34.28 -1.52 -7.08
C TRP A 131 -35.17 -0.27 -7.19
N GLY A 132 -34.58 0.92 -7.15
CA GLY A 132 -35.31 2.17 -7.13
C GLY A 132 -36.18 2.35 -5.87
N GLU A 133 -37.08 3.34 -5.90
CA GLU A 133 -38.16 3.48 -4.89
C GLU A 133 -39.32 2.59 -5.33
N GLY A 134 -39.44 1.41 -4.78
CA GLY A 134 -40.51 0.56 -5.26
C GLY A 134 -41.09 -0.37 -4.22
N GLN A 135 -42.37 -0.68 -4.42
CA GLN A 135 -43.09 -1.68 -3.64
C GLN A 135 -42.35 -3.02 -3.55
N ALA A 136 -41.57 -3.39 -4.58
CA ALA A 136 -40.77 -4.62 -4.61
C ALA A 136 -39.69 -4.66 -3.51
N LEU A 137 -39.03 -3.53 -3.21
CA LEU A 137 -38.03 -3.43 -2.12
C LEU A 137 -38.71 -3.63 -0.75
N VAL A 138 -39.85 -2.96 -0.53
CA VAL A 138 -40.62 -3.09 0.72
C VAL A 138 -41.14 -4.51 0.91
N GLU A 139 -41.63 -5.14 -0.16
CA GLU A 139 -42.07 -6.53 -0.14
C GLU A 139 -40.92 -7.50 0.19
N MET A 140 -39.76 -7.32 -0.45
CA MET A 140 -38.55 -8.11 -0.17
C MET A 140 -38.13 -7.98 1.29
N LEU A 141 -38.08 -6.76 1.83
CA LEU A 141 -37.74 -6.51 3.23
C LEU A 141 -38.75 -7.18 4.18
N GLY A 142 -40.05 -7.15 3.84
CA GLY A 142 -41.10 -7.84 4.59
C GLY A 142 -40.90 -9.37 4.60
N VAL A 143 -40.56 -9.95 3.47
CA VAL A 143 -40.29 -11.41 3.36
C VAL A 143 -39.01 -11.78 4.10
N ALA A 144 -37.92 -11.02 3.95
CA ALA A 144 -36.66 -11.22 4.67
C ALA A 144 -36.89 -11.20 6.19
N LYS A 145 -37.63 -10.21 6.69
CA LYS A 145 -38.01 -10.12 8.10
C LYS A 145 -38.84 -11.31 8.58
N ALA A 146 -39.81 -11.76 7.79
CA ALA A 146 -40.62 -12.93 8.12
C ALA A 146 -39.80 -14.24 8.13
N ALA A 147 -38.79 -14.33 7.29
CA ALA A 147 -37.84 -15.44 7.21
C ALA A 147 -36.71 -15.34 8.26
N ALA A 148 -36.69 -14.30 9.10
CA ALA A 148 -35.63 -13.99 10.05
C ALA A 148 -34.23 -13.84 9.40
N VAL A 149 -34.16 -13.41 8.12
CA VAL A 149 -32.92 -13.07 7.45
C VAL A 149 -32.59 -11.60 7.73
N PRO A 150 -31.51 -11.30 8.46
CA PRO A 150 -31.14 -9.92 8.78
C PRO A 150 -30.75 -9.14 7.52
N THR A 151 -31.09 -7.86 7.51
CA THR A 151 -30.81 -6.96 6.40
C THR A 151 -30.05 -5.73 6.88
N VAL A 152 -28.93 -5.40 6.27
CA VAL A 152 -28.08 -4.25 6.61
C VAL A 152 -28.10 -3.26 5.45
N LEU A 153 -28.23 -1.99 5.76
CA LEU A 153 -28.15 -0.90 4.80
C LEU A 153 -26.88 -0.08 5.06
N TRP A 154 -25.99 -0.03 4.07
CA TRP A 154 -24.83 0.87 4.09
C TRP A 154 -25.05 2.05 3.13
N VAL A 155 -25.25 3.25 3.70
CA VAL A 155 -25.34 4.48 2.91
C VAL A 155 -23.92 4.95 2.59
N THR A 156 -23.57 4.96 1.31
CA THR A 156 -22.20 5.24 0.83
C THR A 156 -22.03 6.65 0.25
N ASP A 157 -23.08 7.44 0.23
CA ASP A 157 -23.07 8.84 -0.17
C ASP A 157 -23.67 9.75 0.93
N ASP A 158 -24.01 11.00 0.59
CA ASP A 158 -24.59 12.02 1.47
C ASP A 158 -26.10 12.18 1.33
N VAL A 159 -26.77 11.25 0.66
CA VAL A 159 -28.22 11.29 0.46
C VAL A 159 -28.94 10.36 1.44
N THR A 160 -29.82 10.92 2.25
CA THR A 160 -30.59 10.14 3.22
C THR A 160 -31.59 9.23 2.51
N PRO A 161 -31.62 7.92 2.82
CA PRO A 161 -32.60 7.00 2.25
C PRO A 161 -34.02 7.31 2.75
N GLY A 162 -35.02 6.89 1.96
CA GLY A 162 -36.44 7.05 2.30
C GLY A 162 -36.88 6.21 3.52
N ASP A 163 -38.18 6.29 3.83
CA ASP A 163 -38.79 5.62 5.01
C ASP A 163 -38.64 4.10 5.01
N TRP A 164 -38.48 3.47 3.85
CA TRP A 164 -38.23 2.04 3.69
C TRP A 164 -37.02 1.53 4.46
N ALA A 165 -36.04 2.40 4.67
CA ALA A 165 -34.85 2.08 5.47
C ALA A 165 -35.17 1.79 6.96
N GLY A 166 -36.39 2.10 7.44
CA GLY A 166 -36.86 1.69 8.76
C GLY A 166 -37.15 0.20 8.90
N ALA A 167 -37.23 -0.54 7.80
CA ALA A 167 -37.50 -1.97 7.79
C ALA A 167 -36.24 -2.86 7.85
N VAL A 168 -35.01 -2.29 7.73
CA VAL A 168 -33.76 -3.05 7.83
C VAL A 168 -33.34 -3.27 9.28
N THR A 169 -32.51 -4.28 9.51
CA THR A 169 -32.01 -4.65 10.85
C THR A 169 -31.03 -3.62 11.40
N ALA A 170 -30.10 -3.14 10.54
CA ALA A 170 -29.11 -2.14 10.91
C ALA A 170 -28.84 -1.18 9.75
N VAL A 171 -28.47 0.05 10.09
CA VAL A 171 -28.09 1.10 9.14
C VAL A 171 -26.74 1.67 9.53
N GLY A 172 -25.86 1.85 8.56
CA GLY A 172 -24.62 2.58 8.75
C GLY A 172 -24.34 3.54 7.60
N ALA A 173 -23.50 4.52 7.86
CA ALA A 173 -23.12 5.51 6.85
C ALA A 173 -21.64 5.90 6.98
N GLY A 174 -21.03 6.23 5.83
CA GLY A 174 -19.68 6.78 5.77
C GLY A 174 -19.64 8.28 5.93
N SER A 175 -20.66 8.99 5.44
CA SER A 175 -20.75 10.45 5.50
C SER A 175 -21.19 10.95 6.86
N SER A 176 -20.51 11.98 7.38
CA SER A 176 -20.88 12.67 8.61
C SER A 176 -22.26 13.33 8.50
N LEU A 177 -22.57 13.93 7.35
CA LEU A 177 -23.87 14.57 7.09
C LEU A 177 -25.00 13.55 7.14
N THR A 178 -24.81 12.36 6.52
CA THR A 178 -25.82 11.30 6.54
C THR A 178 -26.02 10.73 7.93
N LEU A 179 -24.94 10.55 8.71
CA LEU A 179 -25.02 10.10 10.11
C LEU A 179 -25.85 11.07 10.96
N GLU A 180 -25.56 12.37 10.86
CA GLU A 180 -26.31 13.41 11.58
C GLU A 180 -27.80 13.43 11.17
N ALA A 181 -28.09 13.36 9.88
CA ALA A 181 -29.46 13.36 9.38
C ALA A 181 -30.25 12.12 9.83
N LEU A 182 -29.66 10.93 9.79
CA LEU A 182 -30.30 9.71 10.26
C LEU A 182 -30.49 9.68 11.78
N ALA A 183 -29.52 10.18 12.54
CA ALA A 183 -29.62 10.32 13.99
C ALA A 183 -30.70 11.34 14.38
N ALA A 184 -30.81 12.47 13.67
CA ALA A 184 -31.87 13.45 13.86
C ALA A 184 -33.27 12.89 13.57
N ALA A 185 -33.36 11.91 12.66
CA ALA A 185 -34.58 11.14 12.38
C ALA A 185 -34.87 10.04 13.44
N GLY A 186 -34.12 10.00 14.55
CA GLY A 186 -34.33 9.07 15.66
C GLY A 186 -33.81 7.65 15.39
N ARG A 187 -32.93 7.44 14.43
CA ARG A 187 -32.37 6.12 14.10
C ARG A 187 -31.04 5.91 14.81
N THR A 188 -30.80 4.67 15.24
CA THR A 188 -29.47 4.20 15.63
C THR A 188 -28.68 3.93 14.36
N VAL A 189 -27.55 4.61 14.18
CA VAL A 189 -26.72 4.53 12.97
C VAL A 189 -25.28 4.27 13.36
N GLU A 190 -24.64 3.34 12.68
CA GLU A 190 -23.21 3.05 12.86
C GLU A 190 -22.35 3.83 11.84
N ARG A 191 -21.12 4.16 12.24
CA ARG A 191 -20.12 4.74 11.33
C ARG A 191 -19.40 3.63 10.58
N TRP A 192 -19.61 3.56 9.26
CA TRP A 192 -18.86 2.66 8.38
C TRP A 192 -18.09 3.47 7.34
N TYR A 193 -16.84 3.76 7.65
CA TYR A 193 -15.95 4.48 6.76
C TYR A 193 -15.74 3.73 5.44
N PRO A 194 -15.37 4.43 4.35
CA PRO A 194 -14.87 3.81 3.13
C PRO A 194 -13.78 2.78 3.41
N ALA A 195 -13.65 1.81 2.54
CA ALA A 195 -12.65 0.76 2.62
C ALA A 195 -12.11 0.40 1.24
N ALA A 196 -10.97 -0.28 1.21
CA ALA A 196 -10.39 -0.80 -0.02
C ALA A 196 -10.41 -2.32 -0.04
N GLN A 197 -10.49 -2.90 -1.24
CA GLN A 197 -10.20 -4.32 -1.43
C GLN A 197 -8.71 -4.46 -1.78
N PRO A 198 -7.87 -5.04 -0.89
CA PRO A 198 -6.45 -5.14 -1.14
C PRO A 198 -6.11 -5.88 -2.43
N ARG A 199 -6.88 -6.90 -2.79
CA ARG A 199 -6.69 -7.72 -4.01
C ARG A 199 -6.83 -6.94 -5.30
N THR A 200 -7.58 -5.83 -5.29
CA THR A 200 -7.83 -4.99 -6.47
C THR A 200 -7.11 -3.65 -6.43
N CYS A 201 -6.25 -3.40 -5.43
CA CYS A 201 -5.54 -2.12 -5.30
C CYS A 201 -4.41 -1.92 -6.31
N GLY A 202 -4.09 -2.92 -7.14
CA GLY A 202 -3.14 -2.80 -8.24
C GLY A 202 -1.66 -2.76 -7.85
N LEU A 203 -1.30 -3.21 -6.62
CA LEU A 203 0.11 -3.32 -6.19
C LEU A 203 0.81 -4.56 -6.73
N ALA A 204 0.10 -5.68 -6.85
CA ALA A 204 0.65 -6.90 -7.43
C ALA A 204 0.64 -6.79 -8.96
N ARG A 205 1.81 -6.69 -9.57
CA ARG A 205 1.97 -6.56 -11.03
C ARG A 205 2.71 -7.76 -11.60
N ASP A 206 2.15 -8.32 -12.67
CA ASP A 206 2.72 -9.46 -13.37
C ASP A 206 3.75 -9.07 -14.43
N ASP A 207 3.70 -7.85 -14.96
CA ASP A 207 4.52 -7.45 -16.09
C ASP A 207 5.77 -6.65 -15.70
N ALA A 208 6.79 -6.78 -16.55
CA ALA A 208 8.06 -6.07 -16.42
C ALA A 208 7.94 -4.56 -16.71
N THR A 209 6.77 -4.09 -17.12
CA THR A 209 6.51 -2.67 -17.38
C THR A 209 6.24 -1.98 -16.06
N THR A 210 7.31 -1.73 -15.31
CA THR A 210 7.24 -0.83 -14.15
C THR A 210 6.95 0.56 -14.67
N THR A 211 5.67 0.88 -14.83
CA THR A 211 5.28 2.28 -15.05
C THR A 211 5.64 3.02 -13.78
N ARG A 212 6.73 3.76 -13.84
CA ARG A 212 7.11 4.69 -12.77
C ARG A 212 5.89 5.55 -12.49
N ARG A 213 5.42 5.57 -11.25
CA ARG A 213 4.36 6.47 -10.84
C ARG A 213 4.68 7.87 -11.29
N SER A 214 3.78 8.53 -11.98
CA SER A 214 4.04 9.82 -12.60
C SER A 214 2.85 10.75 -12.49
N GLY A 215 3.12 12.03 -12.30
CA GLY A 215 2.12 13.09 -12.34
C GLY A 215 1.21 13.17 -11.12
N ALA A 216 0.30 14.11 -11.18
CA ALA A 216 -0.72 14.38 -10.17
C ALA A 216 -2.10 13.96 -10.68
N LEU A 217 -2.87 13.32 -9.82
CA LEU A 217 -4.24 12.92 -10.05
C LEU A 217 -5.16 13.83 -9.23
N VAL A 218 -6.20 14.38 -9.86
CA VAL A 218 -7.14 15.30 -9.19
C VAL A 218 -8.51 14.65 -9.13
N ILE A 219 -9.14 14.66 -7.95
CA ILE A 219 -10.50 14.15 -7.77
C ILE A 219 -11.51 15.16 -8.29
N VAL A 220 -12.21 14.83 -9.38
CA VAL A 220 -13.16 15.73 -10.06
C VAL A 220 -14.44 15.95 -9.26
N ASP A 221 -14.94 14.94 -8.56
CA ASP A 221 -16.17 15.07 -7.75
C ASP A 221 -16.04 16.15 -6.68
N SER A 222 -14.83 16.33 -6.17
CA SER A 222 -14.54 17.42 -5.24
C SER A 222 -14.67 18.79 -5.89
N LEU A 223 -14.27 18.91 -7.15
CA LEU A 223 -14.34 20.17 -7.90
C LEU A 223 -15.77 20.56 -8.27
N SER A 224 -16.65 19.60 -8.56
CA SER A 224 -18.03 19.86 -8.97
C SER A 224 -18.94 20.37 -7.84
N ARG A 225 -18.57 20.12 -6.56
CA ARG A 225 -19.32 20.54 -5.39
C ARG A 225 -18.88 21.88 -4.82
N LEU A 226 -17.75 22.40 -5.28
CA LEU A 226 -17.25 23.69 -4.88
C LEU A 226 -18.03 24.77 -5.63
N GLY A 227 -19.14 25.17 -5.08
CA GLY A 227 -19.95 26.30 -5.56
C GLY A 227 -19.24 27.66 -5.48
N ASP A 228 -18.01 27.68 -4.97
CA ASP A 228 -17.17 28.86 -4.85
C ASP A 228 -15.92 28.72 -5.73
N ASP A 229 -15.58 29.77 -6.48
CA ASP A 229 -14.42 29.80 -7.41
C ASP A 229 -13.05 29.65 -6.72
N SER A 230 -12.99 29.86 -5.41
CA SER A 230 -11.73 29.99 -4.67
C SER A 230 -10.84 28.72 -4.70
N PRO A 231 -11.34 27.50 -4.39
CA PRO A 231 -10.53 26.29 -4.45
C PRO A 231 -10.13 25.87 -5.88
N LEU A 232 -10.99 26.15 -6.86
CA LEU A 232 -10.66 25.90 -8.27
C LEU A 232 -9.50 26.75 -8.75
N ARG A 233 -9.46 28.05 -8.37
CA ARG A 233 -8.34 28.94 -8.66
C ARG A 233 -7.05 28.49 -7.98
N LEU A 234 -7.15 28.05 -6.74
CA LEU A 234 -6.01 27.52 -5.99
C LEU A 234 -5.36 26.36 -6.73
N VAL A 235 -6.16 25.42 -7.27
CA VAL A 235 -5.69 24.28 -8.06
C VAL A 235 -5.14 24.74 -9.42
N GLU A 236 -5.83 25.62 -10.13
CA GLU A 236 -5.41 26.15 -11.42
C GLU A 236 -4.03 26.82 -11.30
N ASP A 237 -3.85 27.69 -10.32
CA ASP A 237 -2.59 28.36 -10.03
C ASP A 237 -1.48 27.38 -9.61
N ALA A 238 -1.81 26.37 -8.82
CA ALA A 238 -0.86 25.35 -8.38
C ALA A 238 -0.40 24.47 -9.54
N LEU A 239 -1.29 24.10 -10.47
CA LEU A 239 -1.01 23.24 -11.60
C LEU A 239 -0.46 24.00 -12.81
N ALA A 240 -0.60 25.33 -12.89
CA ALA A 240 -0.21 26.13 -14.03
C ALA A 240 1.21 25.86 -14.56
N PRO A 241 2.27 25.71 -13.72
CA PRO A 241 3.63 25.44 -14.16
C PRO A 241 3.94 23.95 -14.37
N ILE A 242 3.02 23.03 -14.01
CA ILE A 242 3.24 21.60 -14.14
C ILE A 242 2.92 21.18 -15.59
N PRO A 243 3.78 20.38 -16.25
CA PRO A 243 3.50 19.92 -17.61
C PRO A 243 2.13 19.22 -17.71
N ARG A 244 1.36 19.51 -18.76
CA ARG A 244 0.00 18.96 -18.98
C ARG A 244 -0.03 17.44 -18.93
N ALA A 245 0.98 16.76 -19.46
CA ALA A 245 1.12 15.31 -19.44
C ALA A 245 1.26 14.71 -18.03
N GLN A 246 1.49 15.53 -17.00
CA GLN A 246 1.67 15.10 -15.61
C GLN A 246 0.43 15.35 -14.73
N THR A 247 -0.69 15.77 -15.31
CA THR A 247 -1.93 16.03 -14.56
C THR A 247 -3.07 15.25 -15.17
N ARG A 248 -3.79 14.48 -14.35
CA ARG A 248 -4.87 13.58 -14.77
C ARG A 248 -6.08 13.73 -13.87
N LEU A 249 -7.25 13.31 -14.33
CA LEU A 249 -8.50 13.35 -13.57
C LEU A 249 -8.94 11.95 -13.15
N VAL A 250 -9.37 11.82 -11.90
CA VAL A 250 -10.18 10.68 -11.45
C VAL A 250 -11.64 11.07 -11.47
N ARG A 251 -12.46 10.25 -12.08
CA ARG A 251 -13.89 10.43 -12.17
C ARG A 251 -14.63 9.37 -11.37
N ARG A 252 -15.77 9.77 -10.80
CA ARG A 252 -16.70 8.82 -10.17
C ARG A 252 -17.29 7.86 -11.20
N PRO A 253 -17.29 6.53 -10.97
CA PRO A 253 -18.01 5.57 -11.81
C PRO A 253 -19.50 5.87 -11.79
N GLY A 254 -20.15 5.83 -12.97
CA GLY A 254 -21.60 5.76 -13.08
C GLY A 254 -22.37 7.05 -13.33
N LYS A 255 -21.78 8.24 -13.25
CA LYS A 255 -22.46 9.49 -13.66
C LYS A 255 -21.79 10.15 -14.86
N SER A 256 -22.57 10.35 -15.94
CA SER A 256 -22.23 11.29 -17.01
C SER A 256 -22.54 12.69 -16.50
N SER A 257 -21.59 13.37 -15.88
CA SER A 257 -21.72 14.78 -15.56
C SER A 257 -20.79 15.60 -16.44
N ILE A 258 -21.33 16.60 -17.09
CA ILE A 258 -20.54 17.62 -17.76
C ILE A 258 -20.00 18.51 -16.63
N VAL A 259 -18.71 18.40 -16.34
CA VAL A 259 -18.04 19.32 -15.43
C VAL A 259 -17.49 20.46 -16.29
N THR A 260 -18.01 21.65 -16.10
CA THR A 260 -17.44 22.86 -16.70
C THR A 260 -16.23 23.28 -15.86
N LEU A 261 -15.03 23.01 -16.38
CA LEU A 261 -13.80 23.43 -15.75
C LEU A 261 -13.31 24.74 -16.40
N PRO A 262 -12.66 25.64 -15.64
CA PRO A 262 -12.00 26.81 -16.23
C PRO A 262 -11.09 26.39 -17.38
N GLY A 263 -11.08 27.14 -18.48
CA GLY A 263 -10.50 26.74 -19.76
C GLY A 263 -9.07 26.22 -19.75
N GLY A 264 -8.24 26.66 -18.78
CA GLY A 264 -6.88 26.16 -18.58
C GLY A 264 -6.80 24.78 -17.92
N LEU A 265 -7.78 24.43 -17.10
CA LEU A 265 -7.84 23.15 -16.36
C LEU A 265 -8.43 22.03 -17.23
N GLY A 266 -9.50 22.29 -17.96
CA GLY A 266 -10.18 21.30 -18.79
C GLY A 266 -9.29 20.68 -19.87
N GLU A 267 -8.39 21.47 -20.46
CA GLU A 267 -7.42 20.97 -21.44
C GLU A 267 -6.28 20.13 -20.84
N ARG A 268 -6.03 20.24 -19.51
CA ARG A 268 -4.93 19.55 -18.81
C ARG A 268 -5.33 18.16 -18.32
N LEU A 269 -6.62 17.91 -18.22
CA LEU A 269 -7.19 16.81 -17.44
C LEU A 269 -7.74 15.69 -18.34
N ALA A 270 -7.05 15.33 -19.39
CA ALA A 270 -7.41 14.22 -20.27
C ALA A 270 -6.74 12.91 -19.83
N GLY A 271 -7.52 11.89 -19.49
CA GLY A 271 -7.06 10.52 -19.25
C GLY A 271 -7.74 9.85 -18.05
N HIS A 272 -7.86 8.54 -18.13
CA HIS A 272 -8.37 7.68 -17.05
C HIS A 272 -7.22 6.78 -16.58
N ASP A 273 -6.74 6.99 -15.36
CA ASP A 273 -5.73 6.11 -14.78
C ASP A 273 -6.16 5.65 -13.40
N ALA A 274 -5.73 4.45 -13.05
CA ALA A 274 -5.90 3.94 -11.70
C ALA A 274 -5.14 4.83 -10.69
N PRO A 275 -5.67 5.06 -9.48
CA PRO A 275 -4.99 5.82 -8.43
C PRO A 275 -3.54 5.36 -8.20
N GLY A 276 -3.25 4.06 -8.33
CA GLY A 276 -1.93 3.48 -8.14
C GLY A 276 -0.85 3.91 -9.14
N ASP A 277 -1.20 4.56 -10.25
CA ASP A 277 -0.24 5.00 -11.27
C ASP A 277 0.23 6.44 -11.08
N ALA A 278 -0.41 7.20 -10.20
CA ALA A 278 -0.05 8.58 -9.91
C ALA A 278 1.07 8.68 -8.85
N ALA A 279 1.87 9.74 -8.94
CA ALA A 279 2.82 10.10 -7.89
C ALA A 279 2.14 10.78 -6.68
N VAL A 280 1.00 11.43 -6.91
CA VAL A 280 0.20 12.08 -5.87
C VAL A 280 -1.27 12.18 -6.28
N LEU A 281 -2.18 11.96 -5.34
CA LEU A 281 -3.61 12.25 -5.46
C LEU A 281 -3.90 13.58 -4.76
N LEU A 282 -4.66 14.45 -5.41
CA LEU A 282 -5.16 15.69 -4.81
C LEU A 282 -6.61 15.48 -4.35
N ASP A 283 -6.81 15.45 -3.05
CA ASP A 283 -8.13 15.44 -2.42
C ASP A 283 -8.48 16.86 -1.98
N LEU A 284 -9.29 17.54 -2.79
CA LEU A 284 -9.69 18.92 -2.61
C LEU A 284 -11.06 19.03 -1.94
N SER A 285 -11.62 17.92 -1.49
CA SER A 285 -12.94 17.89 -0.86
C SER A 285 -12.88 18.18 0.62
N VAL A 286 -13.85 18.93 1.10
CA VAL A 286 -14.10 19.12 2.54
C VAL A 286 -15.10 18.06 3.05
N THR A 287 -16.11 17.76 2.24
CA THR A 287 -17.16 16.78 2.53
C THR A 287 -17.60 16.11 1.22
N SER A 288 -16.99 15.02 0.86
CA SER A 288 -17.41 14.22 -0.30
C SER A 288 -17.16 12.74 -0.03
N PRO A 289 -18.21 11.96 0.25
CA PRO A 289 -18.06 10.51 0.43
C PRO A 289 -17.38 9.82 -0.76
N ALA A 290 -17.66 10.28 -1.97
CA ALA A 290 -17.04 9.73 -3.18
C ALA A 290 -15.52 10.00 -3.22
N ALA A 291 -15.08 11.18 -2.79
CA ALA A 291 -13.66 11.50 -2.66
C ALA A 291 -12.99 10.64 -1.58
N ALA A 292 -13.64 10.46 -0.43
CA ALA A 292 -13.13 9.60 0.64
C ALA A 292 -12.92 8.14 0.16
N TRP A 293 -13.83 7.58 -0.64
CA TRP A 293 -13.64 6.27 -1.26
C TRP A 293 -12.41 6.22 -2.18
N THR A 294 -12.23 7.26 -3.00
CA THR A 294 -11.08 7.36 -3.92
C THR A 294 -9.78 7.50 -3.14
N THR A 295 -9.78 8.31 -2.08
CA THR A 295 -8.62 8.54 -1.20
C THR A 295 -8.21 7.26 -0.49
N VAL A 296 -9.14 6.49 0.07
CA VAL A 296 -8.83 5.19 0.71
C VAL A 296 -8.30 4.18 -0.31
N SER A 297 -8.86 4.15 -1.53
CA SER A 297 -8.36 3.29 -2.61
C SER A 297 -6.94 3.68 -3.05
N ALA A 298 -6.65 4.98 -3.16
CA ALA A 298 -5.30 5.48 -3.47
C ALA A 298 -4.31 5.14 -2.36
N ALA A 299 -4.71 5.30 -1.10
CA ALA A 299 -3.91 4.93 0.07
C ALA A 299 -3.58 3.43 0.06
N ALA A 300 -4.55 2.55 -0.24
CA ALA A 300 -4.32 1.11 -0.39
C ALA A 300 -3.34 0.78 -1.50
N ALA A 301 -3.35 1.56 -2.59
CA ALA A 301 -2.42 1.46 -3.71
C ALA A 301 -1.07 2.15 -3.46
N GLN A 302 -0.77 2.58 -2.24
CA GLN A 302 0.44 3.34 -1.89
C GLN A 302 0.61 4.65 -2.68
N THR A 303 -0.49 5.31 -3.04
CA THR A 303 -0.42 6.63 -3.66
C THR A 303 -0.54 7.71 -2.58
N PRO A 304 0.47 8.56 -2.38
CA PRO A 304 0.38 9.70 -1.47
C PRO A 304 -0.79 10.62 -1.82
N VAL A 305 -1.39 11.18 -0.79
CA VAL A 305 -2.52 12.10 -0.93
C VAL A 305 -2.15 13.45 -0.34
N VAL A 306 -2.58 14.53 -0.99
CA VAL A 306 -2.49 15.90 -0.48
C VAL A 306 -3.88 16.52 -0.51
N GLY A 307 -4.29 17.17 0.56
CA GLY A 307 -5.60 17.80 0.69
C GLY A 307 -5.53 19.27 1.08
N ILE A 308 -6.68 19.94 1.04
CA ILE A 308 -6.82 21.34 1.50
C ILE A 308 -7.27 21.35 2.97
N ASP A 309 -8.36 20.68 3.28
CA ASP A 309 -8.95 20.60 4.61
C ASP A 309 -9.01 19.15 5.11
N ALA A 310 -9.16 18.99 6.43
CA ALA A 310 -9.42 17.69 7.04
C ALA A 310 -10.78 17.15 6.60
N SER A 311 -10.89 15.85 6.38
CA SER A 311 -12.13 15.21 5.94
C SER A 311 -12.75 14.38 7.05
N ALA A 312 -13.95 14.79 7.51
CA ALA A 312 -14.72 14.02 8.49
C ALA A 312 -15.24 12.68 7.94
N ASP A 313 -15.16 12.46 6.63
CA ASP A 313 -15.62 11.24 5.95
C ASP A 313 -14.48 10.22 5.77
N LEU A 314 -13.22 10.61 6.09
CA LEU A 314 -12.07 9.71 6.11
C LEU A 314 -11.87 9.10 7.51
N PRO A 315 -11.31 7.87 7.57
CA PRO A 315 -10.80 7.35 8.84
C PRO A 315 -9.76 8.29 9.43
N PRO A 316 -9.84 8.62 10.75
CA PRO A 316 -8.94 9.59 11.38
C PRO A 316 -7.46 9.25 11.23
N GLU A 317 -7.09 7.96 11.28
CA GLU A 317 -5.72 7.47 11.14
C GLU A 317 -5.18 7.63 9.70
N ILE A 318 -6.05 7.62 8.70
CA ILE A 318 -5.67 7.91 7.30
C ILE A 318 -5.60 9.43 7.10
N ASP A 319 -6.60 10.18 7.60
CA ASP A 319 -6.65 11.64 7.47
C ASP A 319 -5.43 12.31 8.11
N ALA A 320 -4.96 11.80 9.26
CA ALA A 320 -3.78 12.30 9.97
C ALA A 320 -2.46 12.15 9.17
N LEU A 321 -2.42 11.24 8.19
CA LEU A 321 -1.25 11.03 7.33
C LEU A 321 -1.26 11.93 6.08
N ILE A 322 -2.35 12.65 5.83
CA ILE A 322 -2.53 13.47 4.63
C ILE A 322 -2.09 14.91 4.93
N PRO A 323 -1.03 15.44 4.29
CA PRO A 323 -0.66 16.84 4.43
C PRO A 323 -1.76 17.75 3.90
N ARG A 324 -2.06 18.83 4.66
CA ARG A 324 -3.09 19.81 4.34
C ARG A 324 -2.44 21.16 4.02
N VAL A 325 -2.92 21.82 2.97
CA VAL A 325 -2.34 23.06 2.47
C VAL A 325 -3.43 24.10 2.20
N GLY A 326 -3.18 25.37 2.61
CA GLY A 326 -4.16 26.44 2.50
C GLY A 326 -3.96 27.40 1.33
N ASP A 327 -2.92 27.22 0.51
CA ASP A 327 -2.61 28.13 -0.60
C ASP A 327 -2.01 27.41 -1.81
N SER A 328 -2.09 28.06 -2.99
CA SER A 328 -1.64 27.49 -4.27
C SER A 328 -0.13 27.27 -4.33
N ARG A 329 0.68 28.06 -3.64
CA ARG A 329 2.13 27.90 -3.60
C ARG A 329 2.52 26.64 -2.82
N SER A 330 1.91 26.45 -1.65
CA SER A 330 2.11 25.27 -0.82
C SER A 330 1.63 24.01 -1.55
N LEU A 331 0.45 24.04 -2.15
CA LEU A 331 -0.07 22.93 -2.94
C LEU A 331 0.86 22.56 -4.09
N ARG A 332 1.37 23.55 -4.83
CA ARG A 332 2.35 23.33 -5.89
C ARG A 332 3.62 22.69 -5.37
N SER A 333 4.14 23.14 -4.23
CA SER A 333 5.36 22.59 -3.63
C SER A 333 5.17 21.12 -3.27
N GLU A 334 4.03 20.75 -2.68
CA GLU A 334 3.68 19.37 -2.34
C GLU A 334 3.57 18.47 -3.58
N ILE A 335 2.95 18.97 -4.65
CA ILE A 335 2.84 18.22 -5.92
C ILE A 335 4.23 18.02 -6.53
N VAL A 336 5.01 19.10 -6.66
CA VAL A 336 6.34 19.06 -7.29
C VAL A 336 7.28 18.13 -6.50
N ALA A 337 7.21 18.17 -5.17
CA ALA A 337 8.01 17.28 -4.32
C ALA A 337 7.71 15.80 -4.66
N ARG A 338 6.46 15.38 -4.72
CA ARG A 338 6.10 13.98 -4.99
C ARG A 338 6.33 13.55 -6.43
N VAL A 339 6.09 14.43 -7.39
CA VAL A 339 6.40 14.15 -8.81
C VAL A 339 7.90 13.92 -9.03
N ASN A 340 8.77 14.56 -8.25
CA ASN A 340 10.23 14.47 -8.42
C ASN A 340 10.95 13.56 -7.42
N GLN A 341 10.34 13.24 -6.27
CA GLN A 341 10.99 12.51 -5.18
C GLN A 341 10.33 11.14 -4.94
N SER A 342 10.81 10.13 -5.67
CA SER A 342 10.28 8.76 -5.55
C SER A 342 10.43 8.15 -4.15
N GLU A 343 11.45 8.55 -3.38
CA GLU A 343 11.64 8.12 -2.00
C GLU A 343 10.53 8.66 -1.08
N LEU A 344 10.16 9.92 -1.25
CA LEU A 344 9.04 10.53 -0.51
C LEU A 344 7.73 9.80 -0.81
N VAL A 345 7.46 9.56 -2.11
CA VAL A 345 6.27 8.83 -2.57
C VAL A 345 6.19 7.42 -1.96
N ALA A 346 7.30 6.69 -1.99
CA ALA A 346 7.34 5.33 -1.47
C ALA A 346 7.09 5.28 0.05
N ARG A 347 7.69 6.19 0.83
CA ARG A 347 7.54 6.26 2.29
C ARG A 347 6.13 6.66 2.71
N GLU A 348 5.59 7.70 2.12
CA GLU A 348 4.24 8.16 2.44
C GLU A 348 3.20 7.13 1.99
N GLY A 349 3.36 6.57 0.79
CA GLY A 349 2.47 5.54 0.26
C GLY A 349 2.42 4.30 1.14
N LEU A 350 3.57 3.80 1.61
CA LEU A 350 3.61 2.63 2.50
C LEU A 350 2.93 2.90 3.84
N ARG A 351 3.10 4.10 4.44
CA ARG A 351 2.40 4.48 5.67
C ARG A 351 0.88 4.51 5.50
N LEU A 352 0.41 5.10 4.40
CA LEU A 352 -1.01 5.13 4.06
C LEU A 352 -1.58 3.72 3.85
N GLN A 353 -0.87 2.87 3.13
CA GLN A 353 -1.29 1.48 2.94
C GLN A 353 -1.41 0.73 4.26
N ARG A 354 -0.41 0.84 5.15
CA ARG A 354 -0.46 0.22 6.48
C ARG A 354 -1.71 0.64 7.25
N ALA A 355 -2.05 1.94 7.24
CA ALA A 355 -3.26 2.45 7.88
C ALA A 355 -4.54 1.84 7.29
N VAL A 356 -4.62 1.68 5.97
CA VAL A 356 -5.75 1.00 5.32
C VAL A 356 -5.82 -0.46 5.72
N LEU A 357 -4.70 -1.20 5.64
CA LEU A 357 -4.67 -2.63 5.92
C LEU A 357 -4.97 -2.95 7.39
N ALA A 358 -4.65 -2.04 8.31
CA ALA A 358 -4.90 -2.20 9.73
C ALA A 358 -6.39 -2.20 10.12
N GLY A 359 -7.29 -1.51 9.36
CA GLY A 359 -8.68 -1.37 9.78
C GLY A 359 -9.71 -1.05 8.69
N HIS A 360 -9.28 -0.84 7.44
CA HIS A 360 -10.15 -0.27 6.39
C HIS A 360 -10.15 -1.10 5.10
N THR A 361 -10.21 -2.43 5.25
CA THR A 361 -10.34 -3.38 4.13
C THR A 361 -11.75 -3.94 4.01
N GLY A 362 -12.05 -4.62 2.90
CA GLY A 362 -13.27 -5.39 2.70
C GLY A 362 -13.54 -6.36 3.85
N ALA A 363 -12.50 -7.06 4.32
CA ALA A 363 -12.59 -8.00 5.43
C ALA A 363 -13.07 -7.36 6.76
N HIS A 364 -12.61 -6.14 7.05
CA HIS A 364 -13.06 -5.40 8.24
C HIS A 364 -14.53 -4.96 8.08
N ARG A 365 -14.93 -4.51 6.89
CA ARG A 365 -16.31 -4.08 6.64
C ARG A 365 -17.28 -5.24 6.62
N ALA A 366 -16.92 -6.38 6.00
CA ALA A 366 -17.74 -7.58 6.01
C ALA A 366 -18.07 -8.03 7.44
N ARG A 367 -17.07 -8.02 8.35
CA ARG A 367 -17.28 -8.35 9.76
C ARG A 367 -18.14 -7.31 10.49
N ALA A 368 -17.91 -6.03 10.24
CA ALA A 368 -18.74 -4.97 10.83
C ALA A 368 -20.21 -5.08 10.40
N LEU A 369 -20.48 -5.33 9.11
CA LEU A 369 -21.82 -5.53 8.58
C LEU A 369 -22.50 -6.77 9.19
N ALA A 370 -21.80 -7.89 9.27
CA ALA A 370 -22.31 -9.12 9.87
C ALA A 370 -22.57 -8.95 11.37
N ALA A 371 -21.68 -8.29 12.09
CA ALA A 371 -21.88 -7.99 13.53
C ALA A 371 -23.07 -7.07 13.77
N ALA A 372 -23.25 -6.01 12.96
CA ALA A 372 -24.42 -5.13 13.02
C ALA A 372 -25.73 -5.86 12.71
N ALA A 373 -25.67 -6.90 11.89
CA ALA A 373 -26.78 -7.82 11.63
C ALA A 373 -27.10 -8.77 12.81
N GLY A 374 -26.27 -8.78 13.86
CA GLY A 374 -26.39 -9.68 14.99
C GLY A 374 -25.80 -11.07 14.76
N LEU A 375 -25.02 -11.26 13.68
CA LEU A 375 -24.36 -12.54 13.40
C LEU A 375 -23.05 -12.66 14.21
N ALA A 376 -22.81 -13.86 14.73
CA ALA A 376 -21.54 -14.17 15.39
C ALA A 376 -20.45 -14.41 14.34
N VAL A 377 -19.50 -13.49 14.24
CA VAL A 377 -18.37 -13.61 13.32
C VAL A 377 -17.04 -13.53 14.08
N PRO A 378 -16.01 -14.29 13.66
CA PRO A 378 -14.71 -14.25 14.31
C PRO A 378 -14.04 -12.89 14.08
N ALA A 379 -13.41 -12.37 15.15
CA ALA A 379 -12.56 -11.19 15.03
C ALA A 379 -11.34 -11.49 14.16
N ILE A 380 -10.79 -10.46 13.51
CA ILE A 380 -9.50 -10.58 12.85
C ILE A 380 -8.42 -10.67 13.93
N THR A 381 -7.74 -11.80 14.00
CA THR A 381 -6.60 -12.02 14.89
C THR A 381 -5.31 -11.95 14.08
N PRO A 382 -4.21 -11.43 14.64
CA PRO A 382 -2.92 -11.47 13.99
C PRO A 382 -2.51 -12.91 13.65
N ALA A 383 -2.16 -13.16 12.40
CA ALA A 383 -1.67 -14.46 11.97
C ALA A 383 -0.29 -14.74 12.60
N SER A 384 -0.04 -15.96 13.07
CA SER A 384 1.20 -16.33 13.73
C SER A 384 2.35 -16.53 12.73
N ILE A 385 3.54 -16.03 13.09
CA ILE A 385 4.77 -16.14 12.30
C ILE A 385 5.84 -16.85 13.13
N SER A 386 6.44 -17.91 12.57
CA SER A 386 7.65 -18.52 13.13
C SER A 386 8.88 -17.98 12.40
N ALA A 387 9.72 -17.23 13.11
CA ALA A 387 11.00 -16.77 12.61
C ALA A 387 12.06 -17.87 12.83
N VAL A 388 12.40 -18.59 11.78
CA VAL A 388 13.43 -19.64 11.79
C VAL A 388 14.79 -19.02 11.53
N VAL A 389 15.67 -19.08 12.53
CA VAL A 389 17.02 -18.50 12.49
C VAL A 389 18.06 -19.58 12.78
N PRO A 390 18.70 -20.17 11.76
CA PRO A 390 19.84 -21.03 11.95
C PRO A 390 21.10 -20.19 12.20
N THR A 391 21.88 -20.55 13.20
CA THR A 391 23.16 -19.90 13.50
C THR A 391 24.21 -20.88 13.99
N ASN A 392 25.44 -20.69 13.56
CA ASN A 392 26.64 -21.32 14.10
C ASN A 392 27.60 -20.29 14.72
N ARG A 393 27.10 -19.06 15.02
CA ARG A 393 27.86 -17.90 15.46
C ARG A 393 27.31 -17.38 16.79
N THR A 394 27.96 -17.68 17.91
CA THR A 394 27.52 -17.22 19.23
C THR A 394 27.52 -15.71 19.36
N HIS A 395 28.39 -15.00 18.63
CA HIS A 395 28.49 -13.55 18.67
C HIS A 395 27.35 -12.81 17.95
N GLU A 396 26.56 -13.50 17.11
CA GLU A 396 25.40 -12.93 16.42
C GLU A 396 24.08 -13.12 17.19
N LEU A 397 24.07 -13.89 18.28
CA LEU A 397 22.86 -14.18 19.04
C LEU A 397 22.17 -12.92 19.57
N ASP A 398 22.93 -11.92 20.03
CA ASP A 398 22.36 -10.66 20.49
C ASP A 398 21.72 -9.87 19.33
N ASN A 399 22.29 -9.94 18.13
CA ASN A 399 21.69 -9.37 16.92
C ASN A 399 20.36 -10.06 16.57
N VAL A 400 20.32 -11.39 16.67
CA VAL A 400 19.07 -12.16 16.47
C VAL A 400 17.99 -11.71 17.45
N PHE A 401 18.29 -11.67 18.75
CA PHE A 401 17.31 -11.27 19.77
C PHE A 401 16.86 -9.81 19.59
N ALA A 402 17.78 -8.88 19.30
CA ALA A 402 17.45 -7.49 19.03
C ALA A 402 16.58 -7.32 17.77
N ASN A 403 16.81 -8.10 16.72
CA ASN A 403 16.00 -8.09 15.50
C ASN A 403 14.57 -8.59 15.76
N LEU A 404 14.40 -9.63 16.55
CA LEU A 404 13.08 -10.18 16.87
C LEU A 404 12.33 -9.32 17.90
N GLY A 405 13.02 -8.84 18.93
CA GLY A 405 12.42 -8.02 19.98
C GLY A 405 11.90 -6.66 19.50
N ARG A 406 12.38 -6.18 18.35
CA ARG A 406 11.90 -4.91 17.76
C ARG A 406 10.75 -5.06 16.79
N GLN A 407 10.34 -6.31 16.42
CA GLN A 407 9.23 -6.49 15.48
C GLN A 407 7.92 -5.96 16.07
N ASP A 408 7.15 -5.25 15.26
CA ASP A 408 5.85 -4.69 15.65
C ASP A 408 4.69 -5.71 15.55
N HIS A 409 4.92 -6.84 14.86
CA HIS A 409 3.93 -7.90 14.74
C HIS A 409 3.77 -8.65 16.07
N PRO A 410 2.54 -8.74 16.64
CA PRO A 410 2.37 -9.22 18.01
C PRO A 410 2.45 -10.75 18.16
N ALA A 411 2.36 -11.51 17.08
CA ALA A 411 2.28 -12.98 17.09
C ALA A 411 3.50 -13.61 16.41
N VAL A 412 4.69 -13.43 16.99
CA VAL A 412 5.94 -13.97 16.49
C VAL A 412 6.57 -14.91 17.50
N GLU A 413 6.90 -16.13 17.08
CA GLU A 413 7.80 -17.04 17.80
C GLU A 413 9.18 -17.04 17.14
N LEU A 414 10.23 -17.17 17.95
CA LEU A 414 11.60 -17.43 17.49
C LEU A 414 11.87 -18.93 17.52
N VAL A 415 12.19 -19.53 16.38
CA VAL A 415 12.74 -20.88 16.29
C VAL A 415 14.25 -20.76 16.02
N LEU A 416 15.03 -20.79 17.09
CA LEU A 416 16.49 -20.66 17.03
C LEU A 416 17.12 -22.03 16.81
N VAL A 417 17.75 -22.22 15.63
CA VAL A 417 18.44 -23.48 15.31
C VAL A 417 19.94 -23.32 15.55
N LEU A 418 20.44 -23.95 16.60
CA LEU A 418 21.85 -23.91 17.02
C LEU A 418 22.65 -24.96 16.25
N HIS A 419 23.36 -24.54 15.22
CA HIS A 419 24.12 -25.42 14.33
C HIS A 419 25.52 -25.66 14.87
N GLY A 420 25.73 -26.80 15.52
CA GLY A 420 27.00 -27.20 16.11
C GLY A 420 27.45 -26.33 17.30
N LEU A 421 26.54 -25.60 17.90
CA LEU A 421 26.80 -24.79 19.08
C LEU A 421 26.41 -25.52 20.35
N ASP A 422 27.32 -25.51 21.34
CA ASP A 422 27.08 -25.96 22.72
C ASP A 422 26.84 -24.72 23.58
N THR A 423 25.62 -24.45 23.95
CA THR A 423 25.18 -23.26 24.67
C THR A 423 24.19 -23.63 25.76
N ASP A 424 24.09 -22.78 26.80
CA ASP A 424 23.10 -22.93 27.85
C ASP A 424 21.74 -22.37 27.37
N ASP A 425 20.77 -23.25 27.11
CA ASP A 425 19.42 -22.89 26.69
C ASP A 425 18.71 -21.97 27.66
N ALA A 426 18.99 -22.08 28.97
CA ALA A 426 18.38 -21.23 29.99
C ALA A 426 18.90 -19.80 29.87
N ASP A 427 20.21 -19.63 29.62
CA ASP A 427 20.82 -18.32 29.35
C ASP A 427 20.27 -17.70 28.07
N LEU A 428 20.13 -18.48 27.00
CA LEU A 428 19.58 -17.98 25.73
C LEU A 428 18.13 -17.50 25.89
N ARG A 429 17.27 -18.26 26.57
CA ARG A 429 15.88 -17.84 26.83
C ARG A 429 15.83 -16.57 27.69
N ARG A 430 16.71 -16.44 28.69
CA ARG A 430 16.80 -15.23 29.49
C ARG A 430 17.20 -14.01 28.65
N ARG A 431 18.24 -14.11 27.82
CA ARG A 431 18.72 -13.04 26.93
C ARG A 431 17.64 -12.65 25.89
N ALA A 432 16.96 -13.62 25.33
CA ALA A 432 15.84 -13.38 24.41
C ALA A 432 14.70 -12.62 25.11
N ALA A 433 14.33 -13.01 26.33
CA ALA A 433 13.31 -12.34 27.12
C ALA A 433 13.71 -10.90 27.49
N GLU A 434 14.98 -10.66 27.84
CA GLU A 434 15.53 -9.33 28.09
C GLU A 434 15.47 -8.43 26.84
N ALA A 435 15.58 -9.01 25.64
CA ALA A 435 15.42 -8.31 24.37
C ALA A 435 13.94 -8.14 23.92
N GLY A 436 12.97 -8.68 24.68
CA GLY A 436 11.54 -8.59 24.38
C GLY A 436 10.97 -9.81 23.65
N VAL A 437 11.76 -10.85 23.38
CA VAL A 437 11.31 -12.09 22.70
C VAL A 437 10.84 -13.09 23.76
N GLN A 438 9.52 -13.30 23.84
CA GLN A 438 8.91 -14.15 24.88
C GLN A 438 8.73 -15.61 24.45
N ASP A 439 8.45 -15.83 23.17
CA ASP A 439 8.21 -17.17 22.62
C ASP A 439 9.44 -17.64 21.85
N VAL A 440 10.18 -18.59 22.45
CA VAL A 440 11.47 -19.08 21.93
C VAL A 440 11.51 -20.60 21.99
N GLN A 441 11.64 -21.21 20.82
CA GLN A 441 11.99 -22.61 20.65
C GLN A 441 13.47 -22.72 20.29
N ILE A 442 14.22 -23.58 20.98
CA ILE A 442 15.62 -23.85 20.72
C ILE A 442 15.74 -25.25 20.16
N VAL A 443 16.37 -25.36 18.99
CA VAL A 443 16.60 -26.61 18.26
C VAL A 443 18.08 -26.81 18.08
N HIS A 444 18.63 -27.93 18.60
CA HIS A 444 20.03 -28.26 18.41
C HIS A 444 20.22 -29.07 17.12
N ALA A 445 21.13 -28.62 16.28
CA ALA A 445 21.48 -29.24 15.00
C ALA A 445 22.96 -29.66 15.02
N ASP A 446 23.26 -30.88 14.57
CA ASP A 446 24.64 -31.35 14.49
C ASP A 446 25.46 -30.51 13.51
N ALA A 447 26.73 -30.27 13.83
CA ALA A 447 27.65 -29.45 13.03
C ALA A 447 27.90 -29.99 11.61
N SER A 448 27.63 -31.27 11.36
CA SER A 448 27.77 -31.90 10.05
C SER A 448 26.59 -31.64 9.09
N LEU A 449 25.49 -31.12 9.60
CA LEU A 449 24.29 -30.85 8.79
C LEU A 449 24.54 -29.68 7.82
N THR A 450 23.81 -29.68 6.69
CA THR A 450 23.77 -28.52 5.80
C THR A 450 22.82 -27.43 6.32
N LEU A 451 22.93 -26.22 5.78
CA LEU A 451 21.97 -25.15 6.08
C LEU A 451 20.52 -25.56 5.75
N GLY A 452 20.30 -26.28 4.65
CA GLY A 452 18.97 -26.76 4.28
C GLY A 452 18.39 -27.75 5.30
N ALA A 453 19.22 -28.67 5.79
CA ALA A 453 18.83 -29.60 6.85
C ALA A 453 18.50 -28.85 8.17
N CYS A 454 19.33 -27.88 8.56
CA CYS A 454 19.05 -27.01 9.72
C CYS A 454 17.74 -26.22 9.56
N MET A 455 17.49 -25.64 8.37
CA MET A 455 16.23 -24.96 8.08
C MET A 455 15.03 -25.91 8.22
N ASN A 456 15.15 -27.15 7.75
CA ASN A 456 14.08 -28.12 7.87
C ASN A 456 13.78 -28.51 9.34
N LEU A 457 14.80 -28.61 10.19
CA LEU A 457 14.59 -28.81 11.62
C LEU A 457 13.80 -27.63 12.23
N GLY A 458 14.12 -26.42 11.81
CA GLY A 458 13.37 -25.23 12.23
C GLY A 458 11.93 -25.21 11.70
N VAL A 459 11.71 -25.60 10.44
CA VAL A 459 10.35 -25.71 9.85
C VAL A 459 9.50 -26.77 10.57
N ASP A 460 10.13 -27.87 11.00
CA ASP A 460 9.44 -28.94 11.73
C ASP A 460 9.05 -28.50 13.15
N ALA A 461 9.85 -27.64 13.77
CA ALA A 461 9.56 -27.08 15.10
C ALA A 461 8.55 -25.93 15.04
N ALA A 462 8.43 -25.25 13.91
CA ALA A 462 7.63 -24.04 13.73
C ALA A 462 6.12 -24.29 13.88
N GLY A 463 5.46 -23.57 14.81
CA GLY A 463 4.01 -23.61 15.04
C GLY A 463 3.22 -22.58 14.24
N GLY A 464 3.89 -21.59 13.65
CA GLY A 464 3.26 -20.47 12.96
C GLY A 464 2.51 -20.82 11.67
N GLN A 465 1.52 -20.00 11.34
CA GLN A 465 0.81 -20.04 10.06
C GLN A 465 1.72 -19.63 8.90
N TYR A 466 2.70 -18.77 9.17
CA TYR A 466 3.74 -18.35 8.24
C TYR A 466 5.11 -18.66 8.83
N ILE A 467 6.07 -18.91 7.95
CA ILE A 467 7.44 -19.24 8.32
C ILE A 467 8.41 -18.25 7.67
N ALA A 468 9.09 -17.46 8.48
CA ALA A 468 10.11 -16.53 8.03
C ALA A 468 11.49 -17.20 8.11
N LYS A 469 12.27 -17.19 7.03
CA LYS A 469 13.70 -17.46 7.07
C LYS A 469 14.41 -16.13 7.34
N MET A 470 15.11 -16.04 8.45
CA MET A 470 15.91 -14.87 8.80
C MET A 470 17.37 -15.31 9.06
N ASP A 471 18.31 -14.52 8.57
CA ASP A 471 19.74 -14.77 8.80
C ASP A 471 20.19 -14.04 10.09
N ASP A 472 21.18 -14.57 10.77
CA ASP A 472 21.64 -14.07 12.06
C ASP A 472 22.46 -12.76 11.98
N ASP A 473 23.01 -12.40 10.79
CA ASP A 473 23.92 -11.28 10.56
C ASP A 473 23.30 -10.05 9.85
N ASN A 474 22.02 -10.10 9.48
CA ASN A 474 21.33 -9.01 8.82
C ASN A 474 20.62 -8.08 9.84
N ILE A 475 20.11 -6.94 9.36
CA ILE A 475 19.30 -6.00 10.14
C ILE A 475 17.85 -6.07 9.65
N TYR A 476 16.93 -6.29 10.59
CA TYR A 476 15.49 -6.33 10.34
C TYR A 476 14.81 -5.23 11.16
N GLY A 477 14.18 -4.28 10.46
CA GLY A 477 13.46 -3.16 11.08
C GLY A 477 12.13 -3.58 11.69
N PRO A 478 11.47 -2.67 12.43
CA PRO A 478 10.27 -3.01 13.20
C PRO A 478 9.13 -3.61 12.38
N ALA A 479 8.82 -3.05 11.23
CA ALA A 479 7.71 -3.49 10.38
C ALA A 479 8.11 -4.56 9.33
N TYR A 480 9.27 -5.22 9.49
CA TYR A 480 9.73 -6.20 8.50
C TYR A 480 8.77 -7.36 8.32
N LEU A 481 8.37 -8.02 9.41
CA LEU A 481 7.47 -9.16 9.33
C LEU A 481 6.04 -8.76 8.99
N SER A 482 5.54 -7.67 9.55
CA SER A 482 4.19 -7.15 9.26
C SER A 482 4.03 -6.72 7.81
N ASP A 483 5.02 -6.05 7.19
CA ASP A 483 4.98 -5.67 5.78
C ASP A 483 5.00 -6.89 4.84
N LEU A 484 5.83 -7.90 5.13
CA LEU A 484 5.83 -9.13 4.34
C LEU A 484 4.52 -9.90 4.47
N LEU A 485 3.99 -10.00 5.69
CA LEU A 485 2.69 -10.64 5.94
C LEU A 485 1.56 -9.92 5.21
N ALA A 486 1.56 -8.59 5.23
CA ALA A 486 0.56 -7.77 4.55
C ALA A 486 0.48 -8.06 3.04
N ALA A 487 1.58 -8.45 2.40
CA ALA A 487 1.59 -8.76 0.98
C ALA A 487 0.71 -9.96 0.61
N PHE A 488 0.49 -10.91 1.50
CA PHE A 488 -0.44 -12.02 1.27
C PHE A 488 -1.91 -11.59 1.22
N ALA A 489 -2.24 -10.39 1.69
CA ALA A 489 -3.60 -9.87 1.60
C ALA A 489 -3.96 -9.38 0.18
N TYR A 490 -2.97 -9.02 -0.65
CA TYR A 490 -3.18 -8.46 -1.98
C TYR A 490 -2.45 -9.20 -3.12
N THR A 491 -1.84 -10.36 -2.82
CA THR A 491 -1.19 -11.23 -3.81
C THR A 491 -1.68 -12.66 -3.68
N ASP A 492 -1.44 -13.47 -4.70
CA ASP A 492 -1.58 -14.93 -4.66
C ASP A 492 -0.25 -15.65 -4.43
N ALA A 493 0.75 -14.92 -3.92
CA ALA A 493 2.07 -15.48 -3.63
C ALA A 493 2.01 -16.51 -2.50
N GLY A 494 2.78 -17.59 -2.63
CA GLY A 494 3.05 -18.51 -1.52
C GLY A 494 4.37 -18.18 -0.81
N ILE A 495 5.20 -17.31 -1.40
CA ILE A 495 6.45 -16.81 -0.84
C ILE A 495 6.55 -15.31 -1.08
N VAL A 496 6.79 -14.54 -0.04
CA VAL A 496 7.02 -13.10 -0.10
C VAL A 496 8.41 -12.79 0.45
N GLY A 497 9.10 -11.83 -0.14
CA GLY A 497 10.40 -11.37 0.35
C GLY A 497 10.82 -10.06 -0.30
N LYS A 498 12.12 -9.79 -0.31
CA LYS A 498 12.65 -8.53 -0.84
C LYS A 498 13.74 -8.81 -1.88
N TRP A 499 13.47 -8.50 -3.16
CA TRP A 499 14.53 -8.48 -4.18
C TRP A 499 15.16 -7.09 -4.25
N ALA A 500 14.38 -6.03 -4.26
CA ALA A 500 14.85 -4.68 -3.95
C ALA A 500 15.18 -4.60 -2.46
N HIS A 501 16.46 -4.41 -2.11
CA HIS A 501 16.91 -4.38 -0.71
C HIS A 501 18.17 -3.53 -0.55
N TYR A 502 18.39 -3.08 0.66
CA TYR A 502 19.61 -2.37 1.03
C TYR A 502 20.72 -3.34 1.39
N VAL A 503 21.95 -3.00 0.99
CA VAL A 503 23.18 -3.69 1.38
C VAL A 503 24.10 -2.69 2.07
N TRP A 504 24.53 -3.01 3.26
CA TRP A 504 25.53 -2.23 4.00
C TRP A 504 26.90 -2.88 3.90
N LEU A 505 27.81 -2.22 3.22
CA LEU A 505 29.21 -2.62 3.08
C LEU A 505 30.00 -2.02 4.25
N ARG A 506 30.19 -2.77 5.35
CA ARG A 506 30.85 -2.26 6.56
C ARG A 506 32.28 -1.79 6.30
N SER A 507 33.01 -2.46 5.41
CA SER A 507 34.38 -2.12 5.03
C SER A 507 34.57 -0.67 4.56
N SER A 508 33.58 -0.11 3.85
CA SER A 508 33.59 1.24 3.32
C SER A 508 32.55 2.16 3.97
N GLY A 509 31.63 1.60 4.74
CA GLY A 509 30.46 2.29 5.26
C GLY A 509 29.39 2.59 4.21
N ALA A 510 29.56 2.12 2.97
CA ALA A 510 28.64 2.39 1.86
C ALA A 510 27.31 1.63 2.01
N VAL A 511 26.20 2.32 1.77
CA VAL A 511 24.86 1.73 1.70
C VAL A 511 24.38 1.78 0.25
N VAL A 512 24.05 0.62 -0.28
CA VAL A 512 23.67 0.40 -1.68
C VAL A 512 22.26 -0.16 -1.74
N LEU A 513 21.39 0.40 -2.58
CA LEU A 513 20.12 -0.21 -2.95
C LEU A 513 20.34 -1.12 -4.16
N ARG A 514 20.09 -2.42 -3.98
CA ARG A 514 20.14 -3.41 -5.07
C ARG A 514 18.77 -3.60 -5.68
N TYR A 515 18.77 -3.86 -6.99
CA TYR A 515 17.58 -4.15 -7.79
C TYR A 515 16.42 -3.16 -7.54
N PRO A 516 16.64 -1.83 -7.62
CA PRO A 516 15.67 -0.81 -7.24
C PRO A 516 14.33 -0.88 -7.99
N ASP A 517 14.32 -1.52 -9.16
CA ASP A 517 13.12 -1.65 -10.00
C ASP A 517 12.32 -2.95 -9.72
N SER A 518 12.72 -3.72 -8.70
CA SER A 518 12.10 -5.01 -8.34
C SER A 518 11.21 -4.92 -7.09
N GLU A 519 10.62 -3.77 -6.82
CA GLU A 519 9.61 -3.62 -5.77
C GLU A 519 8.21 -3.91 -6.31
N HIS A 520 7.34 -4.43 -5.45
CA HIS A 520 5.90 -4.64 -5.70
C HIS A 520 5.59 -5.44 -6.96
N ARG A 521 6.31 -6.55 -7.18
CA ARG A 521 6.14 -7.38 -8.35
C ARG A 521 6.47 -8.85 -8.10
N TYR A 522 5.97 -9.72 -8.96
CA TYR A 522 6.37 -11.12 -8.96
C TYR A 522 7.76 -11.26 -9.56
N GLU A 523 8.60 -11.99 -8.85
CA GLU A 523 10.02 -12.18 -9.20
C GLU A 523 10.42 -13.64 -9.09
N ARG A 524 11.40 -14.05 -9.88
CA ARG A 524 11.99 -15.39 -9.74
C ARG A 524 12.96 -15.49 -8.57
N ARG A 525 13.41 -14.37 -8.05
CA ARG A 525 14.41 -14.30 -6.98
C ARG A 525 14.03 -13.24 -5.97
N ILE A 526 14.27 -13.57 -4.73
CA ILE A 526 14.27 -12.65 -3.58
C ILE A 526 15.52 -12.95 -2.76
N GLN A 527 15.90 -12.03 -1.86
CA GLN A 527 17.08 -12.20 -1.03
C GLN A 527 16.88 -13.35 -0.03
N GLY A 528 17.89 -14.23 0.09
CA GLY A 528 17.81 -15.45 0.90
C GLY A 528 17.47 -15.24 2.36
N GLY A 529 17.97 -14.15 2.97
CA GLY A 529 17.64 -13.77 4.36
C GLY A 529 16.35 -12.98 4.51
N SER A 530 15.49 -12.88 3.47
CA SER A 530 14.27 -12.05 3.52
C SER A 530 13.01 -12.80 3.09
N MET A 531 12.93 -14.10 3.32
CA MET A 531 11.82 -14.94 2.85
C MET A 531 10.78 -15.14 3.94
N LEU A 532 9.51 -14.89 3.61
CA LEU A 532 8.33 -15.28 4.38
C LEU A 532 7.50 -16.24 3.53
N PHE A 533 7.32 -17.46 4.00
CA PHE A 533 6.54 -18.50 3.35
C PHE A 533 5.15 -18.60 3.97
N ALA A 534 4.13 -18.89 3.18
CA ALA A 534 2.96 -19.54 3.72
C ALA A 534 3.38 -20.89 4.35
N GLY A 535 2.89 -21.19 5.54
CA GLY A 535 3.41 -22.32 6.32
C GLY A 535 3.23 -23.67 5.65
N ASP A 536 2.14 -23.86 4.92
CA ASP A 536 1.90 -25.06 4.10
C ASP A 536 2.92 -25.19 2.97
N VAL A 537 3.26 -24.09 2.29
CA VAL A 537 4.29 -24.07 1.24
C VAL A 537 5.65 -24.48 1.81
N ALA A 538 6.09 -23.88 2.93
CA ALA A 538 7.38 -24.24 3.54
C ALA A 538 7.45 -25.71 3.96
N ARG A 539 6.37 -26.24 4.54
CA ARG A 539 6.26 -27.63 5.00
C ARG A 539 6.18 -28.62 3.84
N GLN A 540 5.57 -28.24 2.72
CA GLN A 540 5.45 -29.08 1.53
C GLN A 540 6.74 -29.09 0.69
N VAL A 541 7.30 -27.93 0.35
CA VAL A 541 8.43 -27.82 -0.58
C VAL A 541 9.74 -28.23 0.10
N ARG A 542 9.97 -27.84 1.34
CA ARG A 542 11.15 -28.14 2.15
C ARG A 542 12.46 -27.61 1.55
N PHE A 543 13.44 -27.37 2.32
CA PHE A 543 14.78 -27.01 1.86
C PHE A 543 15.56 -28.26 1.44
N SER A 544 16.32 -28.19 0.37
CA SER A 544 17.17 -29.30 -0.07
C SER A 544 18.41 -29.43 0.81
N ASP A 545 18.80 -30.67 1.07
CA ASP A 545 20.04 -31.00 1.79
C ASP A 545 21.24 -30.89 0.83
N ILE A 546 21.59 -29.63 0.51
CA ILE A 546 22.70 -29.31 -0.39
C ILE A 546 23.65 -28.29 0.28
N PRO A 547 24.96 -28.33 -0.07
CA PRO A 547 25.98 -27.53 0.63
C PRO A 547 25.95 -26.05 0.25
N ARG A 548 25.31 -25.65 -0.87
CA ARG A 548 25.28 -24.27 -1.39
C ARG A 548 24.02 -24.03 -2.20
N ALA A 549 23.68 -22.73 -2.40
CA ALA A 549 22.54 -22.28 -3.20
C ALA A 549 21.16 -22.76 -2.71
N VAL A 550 21.04 -23.07 -1.42
CA VAL A 550 19.81 -23.54 -0.77
C VAL A 550 18.64 -22.59 -1.04
N ASP A 551 18.88 -21.27 -0.98
CA ASP A 551 17.87 -20.24 -1.19
C ASP A 551 17.37 -20.19 -2.64
N SER A 552 18.28 -20.32 -3.61
CA SER A 552 17.89 -20.36 -5.02
C SER A 552 17.16 -21.63 -5.38
N ASP A 553 17.57 -22.75 -4.82
CA ASP A 553 16.98 -24.06 -5.06
C ASP A 553 15.52 -24.12 -4.55
N ILE A 554 15.26 -23.65 -3.31
CA ILE A 554 13.88 -23.67 -2.80
C ILE A 554 12.95 -22.78 -3.61
N LEU A 555 13.43 -21.63 -4.09
CA LEU A 555 12.64 -20.76 -4.96
C LEU A 555 12.33 -21.43 -6.30
N ASP A 556 13.32 -22.07 -6.95
CA ASP A 556 13.12 -22.75 -8.23
C ASP A 556 12.12 -23.92 -8.07
N ARG A 557 12.28 -24.77 -7.05
CA ARG A 557 11.37 -25.90 -6.79
C ARG A 557 9.97 -25.45 -6.38
N SER A 558 9.84 -24.34 -5.68
CA SER A 558 8.54 -23.76 -5.37
C SER A 558 7.81 -23.33 -6.64
N MET A 559 8.51 -22.63 -7.54
CA MET A 559 7.92 -22.20 -8.82
C MET A 559 7.59 -23.38 -9.74
N GLU A 560 8.40 -24.45 -9.74
CA GLU A 560 8.09 -25.69 -10.47
C GLU A 560 6.80 -26.36 -9.97
N GLN A 561 6.43 -26.13 -8.70
CA GLN A 561 5.17 -26.59 -8.10
C GLN A 561 4.03 -25.57 -8.24
N GLY A 562 4.22 -24.49 -9.01
CA GLY A 562 3.22 -23.45 -9.26
C GLY A 562 3.13 -22.38 -8.18
N VAL A 563 4.02 -22.39 -7.19
CA VAL A 563 4.05 -21.35 -6.14
C VAL A 563 4.63 -20.05 -6.72
N ARG A 564 3.90 -18.96 -6.57
CA ARG A 564 4.37 -17.64 -6.99
C ARG A 564 5.22 -16.98 -5.90
N VAL A 565 6.25 -16.24 -6.32
CA VAL A 565 7.16 -15.51 -5.45
C VAL A 565 6.98 -14.01 -5.67
N TYR A 566 6.78 -13.24 -4.61
CA TYR A 566 6.54 -11.80 -4.67
C TYR A 566 7.62 -11.02 -3.94
N SER A 567 8.11 -9.96 -4.57
CA SER A 567 9.01 -8.98 -3.97
C SER A 567 8.20 -7.77 -3.50
N GLY A 568 8.17 -7.53 -2.18
CA GLY A 568 7.50 -6.39 -1.56
C GLY A 568 8.30 -5.09 -1.70
N ASP A 569 8.10 -4.18 -0.75
CA ASP A 569 8.86 -2.94 -0.63
C ASP A 569 10.32 -3.20 -0.22
N ARG A 570 11.21 -2.18 -0.32
CA ARG A 570 12.64 -2.27 0.04
C ARG A 570 12.95 -1.99 1.51
N TYR A 571 12.00 -1.49 2.31
CA TYR A 571 12.24 -1.01 3.68
C TYR A 571 12.34 -2.14 4.71
N ASN A 572 12.80 -1.79 5.90
CA ASN A 572 12.89 -2.68 7.08
C ASN A 572 13.80 -3.91 6.91
N TYR A 573 14.67 -3.95 5.89
CA TYR A 573 15.63 -5.01 5.69
C TYR A 573 16.95 -4.48 5.15
N VAL A 574 18.07 -4.88 5.76
CA VAL A 574 19.43 -4.58 5.29
C VAL A 574 20.25 -5.87 5.31
N SER A 575 20.76 -6.25 4.16
CA SER A 575 21.80 -7.28 4.09
C SER A 575 23.14 -6.66 4.50
N VAL A 576 23.75 -7.17 5.56
CA VAL A 576 25.02 -6.67 6.08
C VAL A 576 26.19 -7.46 5.46
N ARG A 577 27.18 -6.73 4.96
CA ARG A 577 28.45 -7.31 4.50
C ARG A 577 29.55 -6.89 5.46
N GLY A 578 30.04 -7.88 6.26
CA GLY A 578 31.11 -7.68 7.22
C GLY A 578 32.45 -7.31 6.58
N ASP A 579 33.41 -6.87 7.40
CA ASP A 579 34.77 -6.50 6.97
C ASP A 579 35.58 -7.73 6.52
N ASP A 580 35.31 -8.89 7.12
CA ASP A 580 35.95 -10.15 6.75
C ASP A 580 35.15 -10.86 5.64
N ARG A 581 35.73 -10.88 4.44
CA ARG A 581 35.14 -11.54 3.25
C ARG A 581 35.02 -13.06 3.40
N LEU A 582 35.81 -13.67 4.27
CA LEU A 582 35.80 -15.11 4.48
C LEU A 582 34.72 -15.57 5.46
N SER A 583 34.14 -14.64 6.23
CA SER A 583 33.04 -14.93 7.16
C SER A 583 31.67 -15.14 6.47
N HIS A 584 31.56 -14.80 5.19
CA HIS A 584 30.31 -14.96 4.44
C HIS A 584 30.37 -16.14 3.45
N THR A 585 29.24 -16.81 3.29
CA THR A 585 29.08 -17.91 2.32
C THR A 585 29.32 -17.43 0.87
N TRP A 586 29.11 -16.13 0.60
CA TRP A 586 29.24 -15.51 -0.71
C TRP A 586 30.42 -14.53 -0.72
N THR A 587 31.57 -14.99 -1.25
CA THR A 587 32.87 -14.31 -1.20
C THR A 587 33.12 -13.30 -2.33
N VAL A 588 32.09 -12.62 -2.84
CA VAL A 588 32.23 -11.60 -3.90
C VAL A 588 32.82 -10.29 -3.36
N SER A 589 33.50 -9.55 -4.24
CA SER A 589 34.05 -8.24 -3.88
C SER A 589 32.96 -7.19 -3.73
N ASP A 590 33.20 -6.18 -2.91
CA ASP A 590 32.28 -5.05 -2.68
C ASP A 590 31.95 -4.32 -4.00
N SER A 591 32.88 -4.27 -4.96
CA SER A 591 32.66 -3.71 -6.28
C SER A 591 31.51 -4.38 -7.04
N THR A 592 31.18 -5.65 -6.74
CA THR A 592 30.04 -6.35 -7.35
C THR A 592 28.70 -5.69 -6.99
N PHE A 593 28.61 -5.11 -5.79
CA PHE A 593 27.41 -4.38 -5.33
C PHE A 593 27.30 -2.98 -5.93
N LEU A 594 28.39 -2.43 -6.45
CA LEU A 594 28.49 -1.10 -7.06
C LEU A 594 28.38 -1.14 -8.60
N THR A 595 27.97 -2.30 -9.17
CA THR A 595 27.73 -2.47 -10.60
C THR A 595 26.33 -1.97 -10.99
N ALA A 596 25.90 -2.27 -12.22
CA ALA A 596 24.61 -1.83 -12.77
C ALA A 596 23.36 -2.25 -11.96
N THR A 597 23.48 -3.26 -11.09
CA THR A 597 22.37 -3.75 -10.25
C THR A 597 22.30 -3.06 -8.87
N GLY A 598 23.27 -2.20 -8.54
CA GLY A 598 23.37 -1.50 -7.26
C GLY A 598 23.48 0.00 -7.42
N ARG A 599 22.68 0.75 -6.65
CA ARG A 599 22.71 2.21 -6.57
C ARG A 599 23.27 2.63 -5.23
N LEU A 600 24.44 3.25 -5.21
CA LEU A 600 25.00 3.86 -3.99
C LEU A 600 24.07 5.00 -3.53
N LEU A 601 23.67 4.98 -2.27
CA LEU A 601 22.77 5.98 -1.69
C LEU A 601 23.52 6.94 -0.78
N PHE A 602 24.19 6.41 0.26
CA PHE A 602 24.90 7.19 1.27
C PHE A 602 25.97 6.34 1.96
N TYR A 603 26.69 6.94 2.89
CA TYR A 603 27.66 6.30 3.79
C TYR A 603 27.22 6.46 5.23
N GLY A 604 27.37 5.42 6.04
CA GLY A 604 27.07 5.40 7.47
C GLY A 604 26.06 4.32 7.86
N ASP A 605 25.48 4.43 9.05
CA ASP A 605 24.50 3.49 9.58
C ASP A 605 23.18 3.59 8.80
N PRO A 606 22.69 2.49 8.19
CA PRO A 606 21.46 2.49 7.42
C PRO A 606 20.18 2.51 8.26
N THR A 607 20.25 2.17 9.54
CA THR A 607 19.08 1.84 10.38
C THR A 607 17.99 2.92 10.33
N THR A 608 18.37 4.19 10.49
CA THR A 608 17.43 5.32 10.46
C THR A 608 16.77 5.53 9.10
N HIS A 609 17.49 5.22 8.00
CA HIS A 609 16.98 5.41 6.65
C HIS A 609 16.12 4.26 6.16
N VAL A 610 16.39 3.06 6.62
CA VAL A 610 15.74 1.83 6.17
C VAL A 610 14.49 1.51 6.99
N SER A 611 14.50 1.82 8.27
CA SER A 611 13.33 1.63 9.14
C SER A 611 12.22 2.64 8.81
N LEU A 612 11.00 2.15 8.64
CA LEU A 612 9.83 2.95 8.30
C LEU A 612 8.63 2.50 9.12
#